data_69aabaac7012cfbb5f8197d7303adaec
#
_entry.id   69aabaac7012cfbb5f8197d7303adaec
#
_cell.length_a   1.000
_cell.length_b   1.000
_cell.length_c   1.000
_cell.angle_alpha   90.00
_cell.angle_beta   90.00
_cell.angle_gamma   90.00
#
_symmetry.space_group_name_H-M   'P 1'
#
loop_
_entity.id
_entity.type
_entity.pdbx_description
1 polymer ?
#
loop_
_entity_poly.entity_id
_entity_poly.type
_entity_poly.pdbx_seq_one_letter_code
_entity_poly.pdbx_strand_id
1 'polypeptide(L)'
;ARNPKVFLFDEPLSNLDAKLRGQVRIEIKKLQQSMNVTSVFVTHDQVEAMTLGDRLAVINNGVIEQLGTPIEVYEKPASKFVGEFIGSPQMNFVNGAINNNNFESSSFKLNKDLNIDNASVVLGFRAEDLNLKEEGEISLTIDIIEKLGSDSIIYGRDKDGQSICYKESGNTKLEVGEIINISLDVDAVHIFDEKTGKRLN
;
A
#
# COMPACT_ATOMS: atom_id res chain seq x y z
N ALA A 1 33.50 -20.71 15.27
CA ALA A 1 32.24 -20.34 14.63
C ALA A 1 31.94 -21.37 13.54
N ARG A 2 30.72 -21.92 13.54
CA ARG A 2 30.25 -22.78 12.44
C ARG A 2 29.94 -21.86 11.25
N ASN A 3 30.40 -22.21 10.05
CA ASN A 3 30.02 -21.55 8.81
C ASN A 3 28.61 -22.07 8.40
N PRO A 4 27.52 -21.41 8.77
CA PRO A 4 26.20 -21.87 8.43
C PRO A 4 25.94 -21.63 6.93
N LYS A 5 25.15 -22.50 6.31
CA LYS A 5 24.70 -22.32 4.92
C LYS A 5 23.47 -21.41 4.82
N VAL A 6 22.70 -21.28 5.91
CA VAL A 6 21.47 -20.49 6.00
C VAL A 6 21.37 -19.89 7.40
N PHE A 7 20.98 -18.64 7.50
CA PHE A 7 20.52 -17.98 8.72
C PHE A 7 19.00 -17.92 8.77
N LEU A 8 18.44 -18.18 9.93
CA LEU A 8 17.02 -18.02 10.20
C LEU A 8 16.85 -16.98 11.31
N PHE A 9 16.09 -15.92 11.02
CA PHE A 9 15.78 -14.85 11.97
C PHE A 9 14.27 -14.81 12.16
N ASP A 10 13.83 -15.01 13.38
CA ASP A 10 12.42 -14.94 13.75
C ASP A 10 12.21 -13.66 14.56
N GLU A 11 11.55 -12.67 13.95
CA GLU A 11 11.27 -11.33 14.49
C GLU A 11 12.45 -10.67 15.24
N PRO A 12 13.66 -10.59 14.63
CA PRO A 12 14.87 -10.23 15.34
C PRO A 12 14.90 -8.82 15.92
N LEU A 13 14.03 -7.92 15.44
CA LEU A 13 14.01 -6.50 15.85
C LEU A 13 12.75 -6.11 16.64
N SER A 14 11.84 -7.05 16.92
CA SER A 14 10.53 -6.78 17.53
C SER A 14 10.63 -6.12 18.91
N ASN A 15 11.66 -6.44 19.70
CA ASN A 15 11.85 -5.97 21.08
C ASN A 15 12.69 -4.68 21.19
N LEU A 16 13.02 -4.04 20.06
CA LEU A 16 13.84 -2.82 20.06
C LEU A 16 12.96 -1.56 19.93
N ASP A 17 13.42 -0.47 20.56
CA ASP A 17 12.85 0.85 20.29
C ASP A 17 13.10 1.30 18.83
N ALA A 18 12.32 2.27 18.36
CA ALA A 18 12.33 2.70 16.95
C ALA A 18 13.72 3.17 16.46
N LYS A 19 14.48 3.89 17.32
CA LYS A 19 15.81 4.41 16.97
C LYS A 19 16.82 3.27 16.83
N LEU A 20 16.85 2.36 17.81
CA LEU A 20 17.75 1.22 17.82
C LEU A 20 17.38 0.25 16.71
N ARG A 21 16.09 -0.01 16.46
CA ARG A 21 15.61 -0.84 15.36
C ARG A 21 16.13 -0.36 14.01
N GLY A 22 16.07 0.97 13.75
CA GLY A 22 16.61 1.56 12.52
C GLY A 22 18.11 1.33 12.34
N GLN A 23 18.89 1.49 13.42
CA GLN A 23 20.35 1.27 13.39
C GLN A 23 20.71 -0.20 13.17
N VAL A 24 20.12 -1.10 13.95
CA VAL A 24 20.40 -2.55 13.85
C VAL A 24 19.98 -3.11 12.49
N ARG A 25 18.88 -2.63 11.90
CA ARG A 25 18.45 -3.01 10.56
C ARG A 25 19.53 -2.72 9.51
N ILE A 26 20.13 -1.53 9.55
CA ILE A 26 21.22 -1.16 8.64
C ILE A 26 22.45 -2.07 8.83
N GLU A 27 22.79 -2.40 10.07
CA GLU A 27 23.92 -3.28 10.37
C GLU A 27 23.66 -4.72 9.90
N ILE A 28 22.45 -5.23 10.10
CA ILE A 28 22.04 -6.55 9.58
C ILE A 28 22.16 -6.58 8.05
N LYS A 29 21.68 -5.54 7.35
CA LYS A 29 21.79 -5.49 5.88
C LYS A 29 23.24 -5.50 5.42
N LYS A 30 24.13 -4.72 6.06
CA LYS A 30 25.57 -4.72 5.77
C LYS A 30 26.21 -6.10 6.03
N LEU A 31 25.87 -6.73 7.15
CA LEU A 31 26.37 -8.05 7.51
C LEU A 31 25.94 -9.09 6.48
N GLN A 32 24.66 -9.11 6.10
CA GLN A 32 24.11 -9.97 5.05
C GLN A 32 24.93 -9.86 3.75
N GLN A 33 25.15 -8.63 3.29
CA GLN A 33 25.91 -8.35 2.06
C GLN A 33 27.36 -8.84 2.16
N SER A 34 27.99 -8.69 3.34
CA SER A 34 29.39 -9.09 3.55
C SER A 34 29.58 -10.61 3.65
N MET A 35 28.58 -11.33 4.19
CA MET A 35 28.70 -12.77 4.45
C MET A 35 28.32 -13.63 3.25
N ASN A 36 27.56 -13.10 2.30
CA ASN A 36 27.04 -13.82 1.14
C ASN A 36 26.37 -15.17 1.49
N VAL A 37 25.60 -15.18 2.61
CA VAL A 37 24.90 -16.37 3.12
C VAL A 37 23.40 -16.14 2.99
N THR A 38 22.67 -17.13 2.49
CA THR A 38 21.21 -17.09 2.43
C THR A 38 20.64 -16.85 3.82
N SER A 39 19.77 -15.86 3.95
CA SER A 39 19.10 -15.52 5.20
C SER A 39 17.59 -15.48 5.00
N VAL A 40 16.85 -16.08 5.92
CA VAL A 40 15.41 -16.06 5.97
C VAL A 40 14.99 -15.24 7.19
N PHE A 41 14.18 -14.20 6.98
CA PHE A 41 13.63 -13.36 8.04
C PHE A 41 12.14 -13.56 8.12
N VAL A 42 11.64 -13.72 9.33
CA VAL A 42 10.20 -13.61 9.64
C VAL A 42 10.01 -12.30 10.38
N THR A 43 9.08 -11.48 9.90
CA THR A 43 8.75 -10.18 10.53
C THR A 43 7.31 -9.81 10.22
N HIS A 44 6.69 -9.04 11.12
CA HIS A 44 5.44 -8.35 10.88
C HIS A 44 5.64 -6.84 10.60
N ASP A 45 6.89 -6.37 10.65
CA ASP A 45 7.25 -4.98 10.33
C ASP A 45 7.48 -4.82 8.82
N GLN A 46 6.61 -4.03 8.18
CA GLN A 46 6.67 -3.79 6.74
C GLN A 46 7.99 -3.13 6.30
N VAL A 47 8.55 -2.23 7.13
CA VAL A 47 9.80 -1.54 6.81
C VAL A 47 10.96 -2.52 6.80
N GLU A 48 10.97 -3.50 7.73
CA GLU A 48 11.95 -4.59 7.74
C GLU A 48 11.81 -5.45 6.48
N ALA A 49 10.59 -5.90 6.18
CA ALA A 49 10.30 -6.72 5.01
C ALA A 49 10.75 -6.05 3.70
N MET A 50 10.42 -4.76 3.54
CA MET A 50 10.76 -3.98 2.34
C MET A 50 12.25 -3.66 2.20
N THR A 51 13.01 -3.61 3.31
CA THR A 51 14.40 -3.12 3.29
C THR A 51 15.44 -4.22 3.44
N LEU A 52 15.16 -5.29 4.19
CA LEU A 52 16.12 -6.38 4.43
C LEU A 52 16.10 -7.42 3.32
N GLY A 53 14.92 -7.81 2.84
CA GLY A 53 14.76 -8.88 1.86
C GLY A 53 15.18 -8.48 0.45
N ASP A 54 15.79 -9.41 -0.28
CA ASP A 54 15.92 -9.33 -1.74
C ASP A 54 14.66 -9.91 -2.40
N ARG A 55 13.96 -10.79 -1.69
CA ARG A 55 12.63 -11.32 -2.03
C ARG A 55 11.73 -11.29 -0.80
N LEU A 56 10.49 -10.96 -1.02
CA LEU A 56 9.44 -10.89 -0.02
C LEU A 56 8.35 -11.93 -0.32
N ALA A 57 8.03 -12.74 0.68
CA ALA A 57 6.87 -13.64 0.66
C ALA A 57 5.79 -13.08 1.59
N VAL A 58 4.64 -12.73 1.05
CA VAL A 58 3.44 -12.40 1.84
C VAL A 58 2.66 -13.68 2.09
N ILE A 59 2.44 -13.99 3.36
CA ILE A 59 1.78 -15.23 3.80
C ILE A 59 0.44 -14.88 4.46
N ASN A 60 -0.60 -15.59 4.05
CA ASN A 60 -1.93 -15.48 4.61
C ASN A 60 -2.50 -16.89 4.89
N ASN A 61 -2.92 -17.15 6.12
CA ASN A 61 -3.48 -18.44 6.52
C ASN A 61 -2.63 -19.67 6.08
N GLY A 62 -1.30 -19.55 6.17
CA GLY A 62 -0.36 -20.63 5.81
C GLY A 62 -0.11 -20.80 4.30
N VAL A 63 -0.68 -19.93 3.46
CA VAL A 63 -0.49 -19.92 2.00
C VAL A 63 0.33 -18.69 1.59
N ILE A 64 1.24 -18.88 0.63
CA ILE A 64 1.96 -17.76 0.02
C ILE A 64 1.02 -17.06 -0.97
N GLU A 65 0.59 -15.84 -0.63
CA GLU A 65 -0.25 -14.99 -1.49
C GLU A 65 0.55 -14.39 -2.65
N GLN A 66 1.77 -13.94 -2.34
CA GLN A 66 2.68 -13.40 -3.33
C GLN A 66 4.14 -13.61 -2.93
N LEU A 67 4.98 -13.81 -3.92
CA LEU A 67 6.43 -13.88 -3.78
C LEU A 67 7.07 -13.04 -4.91
N GLY A 68 7.85 -12.03 -4.55
CA GLY A 68 8.51 -11.14 -5.50
C GLY A 68 9.60 -10.30 -4.84
N THR A 69 10.19 -9.38 -5.56
CA THR A 69 10.98 -8.31 -4.93
C THR A 69 10.07 -7.40 -4.11
N PRO A 70 10.57 -6.72 -3.05
CA PRO A 70 9.76 -5.80 -2.27
C PRO A 70 9.02 -4.76 -3.14
N ILE A 71 9.70 -4.19 -4.13
CA ILE A 71 9.11 -3.19 -5.04
C ILE A 71 7.99 -3.82 -5.89
N GLU A 72 8.20 -5.01 -6.47
CA GLU A 72 7.14 -5.69 -7.24
C GLU A 72 5.91 -5.98 -6.39
N VAL A 73 6.08 -6.41 -5.12
CA VAL A 73 4.97 -6.69 -4.22
C VAL A 73 4.21 -5.41 -3.87
N TYR A 74 4.90 -4.28 -3.73
CA TYR A 74 4.30 -2.98 -3.46
C TYR A 74 3.56 -2.40 -4.66
N GLU A 75 4.23 -2.36 -5.83
CA GLU A 75 3.70 -1.74 -7.06
C GLU A 75 2.69 -2.64 -7.78
N LYS A 76 2.82 -3.98 -7.61
CA LYS A 76 2.00 -4.96 -8.33
C LYS A 76 1.44 -6.01 -7.39
N PRO A 77 0.60 -5.62 -6.39
CA PRO A 77 0.01 -6.58 -5.47
C PRO A 77 -0.86 -7.59 -6.23
N ALA A 78 -0.64 -8.88 -5.99
CA ALA A 78 -1.36 -9.95 -6.68
C ALA A 78 -2.81 -10.09 -6.22
N SER A 79 -3.13 -9.58 -5.03
CA SER A 79 -4.47 -9.60 -4.46
C SER A 79 -4.76 -8.36 -3.63
N LYS A 80 -6.05 -8.12 -3.36
CA LYS A 80 -6.53 -7.10 -2.43
C LYS A 80 -5.83 -7.23 -1.07
N PHE A 81 -5.70 -8.48 -0.57
CA PHE A 81 -5.02 -8.76 0.70
C PHE A 81 -3.58 -8.23 0.71
N VAL A 82 -2.81 -8.48 -0.35
CA VAL A 82 -1.43 -7.99 -0.45
C VAL A 82 -1.39 -6.46 -0.51
N GLY A 83 -2.28 -5.83 -1.28
CA GLY A 83 -2.41 -4.37 -1.37
C GLY A 83 -2.76 -3.72 -0.04
N GLU A 84 -3.63 -4.37 0.75
CA GLU A 84 -4.02 -3.92 2.09
C GLU A 84 -2.89 -4.11 3.11
N PHE A 85 -2.18 -5.26 3.03
CA PHE A 85 -1.15 -5.63 4.00
C PHE A 85 0.15 -4.85 3.82
N ILE A 86 0.54 -4.51 2.57
CA ILE A 86 1.81 -3.84 2.27
C ILE A 86 1.55 -2.36 1.94
N GLY A 87 2.15 -1.47 2.72
CA GLY A 87 2.09 -0.01 2.57
C GLY A 87 1.56 0.70 3.81
N SER A 88 2.08 1.91 4.05
CA SER A 88 1.66 2.77 5.15
C SER A 88 1.60 4.23 4.65
N PRO A 89 0.41 4.80 4.53
CA PRO A 89 -0.92 4.23 4.82
C PRO A 89 -1.28 3.01 3.97
N GLN A 90 -2.29 2.26 4.43
CA GLN A 90 -2.85 1.16 3.64
C GLN A 90 -3.43 1.66 2.32
N MET A 91 -3.51 0.77 1.32
CA MET A 91 -4.17 1.05 0.05
C MET A 91 -5.64 1.40 0.25
N ASN A 92 -6.13 2.41 -0.44
CA ASN A 92 -7.55 2.70 -0.52
C ASN A 92 -8.26 1.66 -1.38
N PHE A 93 -9.48 1.29 -0.99
CA PHE A 93 -10.32 0.38 -1.77
C PHE A 93 -11.73 0.93 -1.95
N VAL A 94 -12.19 0.97 -3.19
CA VAL A 94 -13.54 1.43 -3.55
C VAL A 94 -14.25 0.36 -4.36
N ASN A 95 -15.41 -0.09 -3.87
CA ASN A 95 -16.24 -1.04 -4.60
C ASN A 95 -16.91 -0.34 -5.79
N GLY A 96 -17.01 -1.05 -6.91
CA GLY A 96 -17.64 -0.54 -8.11
C GLY A 96 -17.80 -1.61 -9.17
N ALA A 97 -18.05 -1.17 -10.38
CA ALA A 97 -18.19 -2.03 -11.54
C ALA A 97 -17.41 -1.48 -12.74
N ILE A 98 -16.96 -2.37 -13.61
CA ILE A 98 -16.49 -2.01 -14.93
C ILE A 98 -17.67 -2.05 -15.87
N ASN A 99 -17.93 -0.91 -16.55
CA ASN A 99 -18.94 -0.77 -17.59
C ASN A 99 -18.30 -0.12 -18.82
N ASN A 100 -18.37 -0.77 -19.96
CA ASN A 100 -17.74 -0.27 -21.21
C ASN A 100 -16.29 0.15 -21.01
N ASN A 101 -15.50 -0.69 -20.35
CA ASN A 101 -14.08 -0.50 -20.01
C ASN A 101 -13.78 0.63 -19.00
N ASN A 102 -14.79 1.28 -18.42
CA ASN A 102 -14.61 2.34 -17.43
C ASN A 102 -15.03 1.87 -16.04
N PHE A 103 -14.32 2.33 -15.00
CA PHE A 103 -14.75 2.08 -13.63
C PHE A 103 -15.84 3.07 -13.21
N GLU A 104 -16.89 2.54 -12.59
CA GLU A 104 -17.97 3.31 -11.99
C GLU A 104 -18.24 2.85 -10.56
N SER A 105 -18.23 3.79 -9.63
CA SER A 105 -18.72 3.60 -8.26
C SER A 105 -19.97 4.50 -8.04
N SER A 106 -20.56 4.42 -6.88
CA SER A 106 -21.64 5.32 -6.48
C SER A 106 -21.17 6.78 -6.33
N SER A 107 -19.89 6.99 -5.98
CA SER A 107 -19.34 8.31 -5.66
C SER A 107 -18.58 8.97 -6.80
N PHE A 108 -17.92 8.21 -7.67
CA PHE A 108 -17.18 8.78 -8.80
C PHE A 108 -17.05 7.78 -9.96
N LYS A 109 -16.61 8.31 -11.10
CA LYS A 109 -16.32 7.53 -12.30
C LYS A 109 -14.90 7.80 -12.74
N LEU A 110 -14.22 6.73 -13.19
CA LEU A 110 -12.90 6.81 -13.77
C LEU A 110 -12.98 6.46 -15.26
N ASN A 111 -12.77 7.47 -16.09
CA ASN A 111 -12.82 7.31 -17.55
C ASN A 111 -11.43 6.86 -18.05
N LYS A 112 -11.20 5.57 -18.01
CA LYS A 112 -10.00 4.93 -18.54
C LYS A 112 -10.37 3.60 -19.14
N ASP A 113 -9.88 3.33 -20.33
CA ASP A 113 -9.99 1.99 -20.95
C ASP A 113 -9.15 0.98 -20.15
N LEU A 114 -9.83 0.25 -19.27
CA LEU A 114 -9.20 -0.74 -18.40
C LEU A 114 -9.01 -2.10 -19.09
N ASN A 115 -9.56 -2.25 -20.31
CA ASN A 115 -9.52 -3.49 -21.09
C ASN A 115 -9.98 -4.72 -20.27
N ILE A 116 -11.01 -4.52 -19.44
CA ILE A 116 -11.63 -5.53 -18.59
C ILE A 116 -13.10 -5.62 -18.97
N ASP A 117 -13.62 -6.82 -19.12
CA ASP A 117 -15.04 -7.08 -19.36
C ASP A 117 -15.91 -6.57 -18.19
N ASN A 118 -17.19 -6.34 -18.46
CA ASN A 118 -18.13 -5.88 -17.45
C ASN A 118 -18.14 -6.82 -16.23
N ALA A 119 -17.76 -6.30 -15.07
CA ALA A 119 -17.60 -7.07 -13.84
C ALA A 119 -17.77 -6.18 -12.59
N SER A 120 -18.20 -6.79 -11.49
CA SER A 120 -18.08 -6.19 -10.16
C SER A 120 -16.63 -6.29 -9.69
N VAL A 121 -16.05 -5.16 -9.31
CA VAL A 121 -14.64 -5.04 -8.98
C VAL A 121 -14.41 -4.17 -7.74
N VAL A 122 -13.21 -4.27 -7.19
CA VAL A 122 -12.69 -3.34 -6.20
C VAL A 122 -11.53 -2.56 -6.83
N LEU A 123 -11.67 -1.25 -6.90
CA LEU A 123 -10.59 -0.34 -7.29
C LEU A 123 -9.68 -0.14 -6.10
N GLY A 124 -8.37 -0.37 -6.27
CA GLY A 124 -7.33 -0.08 -5.29
C GLY A 124 -6.41 1.03 -5.79
N PHE A 125 -6.02 1.96 -4.90
CA PHE A 125 -5.06 3.01 -5.19
C PHE A 125 -4.35 3.48 -3.92
N ARG A 126 -3.10 3.89 -4.04
CA ARG A 126 -2.31 4.36 -2.90
C ARG A 126 -2.68 5.81 -2.52
N ALA A 127 -2.44 6.16 -1.26
CA ALA A 127 -2.72 7.50 -0.75
C ALA A 127 -1.84 8.58 -1.44
N GLU A 128 -0.64 8.21 -1.85
CA GLU A 128 0.32 9.06 -2.60
C GLU A 128 0.00 9.21 -4.09
N ASP A 129 -0.87 8.36 -4.66
CA ASP A 129 -1.30 8.45 -6.07
C ASP A 129 -2.43 9.45 -6.27
N LEU A 130 -2.89 10.05 -5.18
CA LEU A 130 -3.91 11.08 -5.17
C LEU A 130 -3.27 12.48 -5.24
N ASN A 131 -3.93 13.38 -5.96
CA ASN A 131 -3.49 14.76 -6.11
C ASN A 131 -4.62 15.73 -5.79
N LEU A 132 -4.34 16.74 -4.96
CA LEU A 132 -5.29 17.83 -4.69
C LEU A 132 -5.52 18.65 -5.97
N LYS A 133 -6.76 18.88 -6.34
CA LYS A 133 -7.19 19.63 -7.53
C LYS A 133 -8.38 20.53 -7.20
N GLU A 134 -8.55 21.62 -7.94
CA GLU A 134 -9.77 22.43 -7.86
C GLU A 134 -10.98 21.65 -8.40
N GLU A 135 -10.76 20.91 -9.50
CA GLU A 135 -11.74 19.99 -10.08
C GLU A 135 -11.11 18.58 -10.09
N GLY A 136 -11.55 17.69 -9.22
CA GLY A 136 -11.13 16.31 -9.09
C GLY A 136 -12.32 15.35 -9.14
N GLU A 137 -12.06 14.11 -9.48
CA GLU A 137 -13.09 13.09 -9.64
C GLU A 137 -13.72 12.69 -8.30
N ILE A 138 -12.96 12.85 -7.20
CA ILE A 138 -13.36 12.42 -5.86
C ILE A 138 -13.46 13.66 -4.96
N SER A 139 -14.62 13.89 -4.38
CA SER A 139 -14.84 14.93 -3.37
C SER A 139 -14.85 14.31 -1.99
N LEU A 140 -14.04 14.82 -1.07
CA LEU A 140 -13.88 14.32 0.29
C LEU A 140 -14.19 15.39 1.32
N THR A 141 -14.94 15.04 2.35
CA THR A 141 -15.02 15.83 3.59
C THR A 141 -13.96 15.31 4.56
N ILE A 142 -13.07 16.18 5.01
CA ILE A 142 -11.95 15.81 5.88
C ILE A 142 -12.45 15.52 7.30
N ASP A 143 -12.13 14.33 7.79
CA ASP A 143 -12.46 13.91 9.16
C ASP A 143 -11.27 14.04 10.12
N ILE A 144 -10.07 13.64 9.69
CA ILE A 144 -8.86 13.57 10.52
C ILE A 144 -7.65 13.98 9.69
N ILE A 145 -6.73 14.70 10.32
CA ILE A 145 -5.42 15.04 9.73
C ILE A 145 -4.33 14.63 10.70
N GLU A 146 -3.42 13.78 10.25
CA GLU A 146 -2.20 13.40 10.96
C GLU A 146 -1.00 14.15 10.36
N LYS A 147 -0.40 15.07 11.12
CA LYS A 147 0.80 15.82 10.69
C LYS A 147 2.05 15.15 11.24
N LEU A 148 2.77 14.44 10.39
CA LEU A 148 3.95 13.64 10.76
C LEU A 148 5.28 14.40 10.59
N GLY A 149 5.21 15.67 10.17
CA GLY A 149 6.37 16.52 9.93
C GLY A 149 6.86 16.43 8.48
N SER A 150 7.29 15.27 8.01
CA SER A 150 7.67 15.06 6.61
C SER A 150 6.47 14.94 5.67
N ASP A 151 5.36 14.44 6.18
CA ASP A 151 4.14 14.18 5.44
C ASP A 151 2.92 14.53 6.29
N SER A 152 1.79 14.77 5.63
CA SER A 152 0.47 14.84 6.23
C SER A 152 -0.41 13.76 5.65
N ILE A 153 -1.09 12.99 6.51
CA ILE A 153 -2.05 11.96 6.13
C ILE A 153 -3.44 12.49 6.43
N ILE A 154 -4.27 12.57 5.42
CA ILE A 154 -5.60 13.14 5.47
C ILE A 154 -6.62 12.01 5.27
N TYR A 155 -7.47 11.78 6.25
CA TYR A 155 -8.58 10.86 6.17
C TYR A 155 -9.86 11.65 5.96
N GLY A 156 -10.60 11.32 4.93
CA GLY A 156 -11.87 11.95 4.63
C GLY A 156 -12.89 10.92 4.16
N ARG A 157 -14.13 11.36 4.05
CA ARG A 157 -15.22 10.56 3.50
C ARG A 157 -15.74 11.17 2.24
N ASP A 158 -16.01 10.31 1.25
CA ASP A 158 -16.72 10.70 0.05
C ASP A 158 -18.23 10.93 0.34
N LYS A 159 -18.98 11.30 -0.68
CA LYS A 159 -20.44 11.57 -0.56
C LYS A 159 -21.26 10.37 -0.10
N ASP A 160 -20.73 9.15 -0.24
CA ASP A 160 -21.39 7.90 0.18
C ASP A 160 -20.90 7.41 1.55
N GLY A 161 -20.03 8.19 2.19
CA GLY A 161 -19.48 7.88 3.52
C GLY A 161 -18.31 6.91 3.50
N GLN A 162 -17.76 6.59 2.32
CA GLN A 162 -16.58 5.73 2.21
C GLN A 162 -15.33 6.49 2.61
N SER A 163 -14.52 5.89 3.49
CA SER A 163 -13.26 6.46 3.94
C SER A 163 -12.21 6.36 2.86
N ILE A 164 -11.54 7.48 2.57
CA ILE A 164 -10.40 7.58 1.65
C ILE A 164 -9.27 8.29 2.37
N CYS A 165 -8.08 7.74 2.24
CA CYS A 165 -6.84 8.29 2.76
C CYS A 165 -6.07 8.97 1.63
N TYR A 166 -5.73 10.24 1.82
CA TYR A 166 -4.87 11.04 0.95
C TYR A 166 -3.58 11.40 1.68
N LYS A 167 -2.46 11.33 1.00
CA LYS A 167 -1.14 11.69 1.54
C LYS A 167 -0.52 12.83 0.75
N GLU A 168 -0.10 13.88 1.45
CA GLU A 168 0.70 14.95 0.85
C GLU A 168 2.02 15.17 1.60
N SER A 169 3.04 15.64 0.87
CA SER A 169 4.35 15.94 1.46
C SER A 169 4.30 17.22 2.28
N GLY A 170 4.96 17.19 3.45
CA GLY A 170 5.07 18.32 4.36
C GLY A 170 3.85 18.52 5.25
N ASN A 171 3.73 19.73 5.79
CA ASN A 171 2.61 20.11 6.65
C ASN A 171 1.48 20.71 5.81
N THR A 172 0.35 20.04 5.78
CA THR A 172 -0.85 20.53 5.10
C THR A 172 -1.41 21.81 5.72
N LYS A 173 -2.06 22.63 4.89
CA LYS A 173 -2.86 23.79 5.31
C LYS A 173 -4.35 23.47 5.40
N LEU A 174 -4.74 22.26 5.01
CA LEU A 174 -6.12 21.80 5.07
C LEU A 174 -6.60 21.71 6.52
N GLU A 175 -7.92 21.84 6.71
CA GLU A 175 -8.57 21.80 8.02
C GLU A 175 -9.64 20.70 8.08
N VAL A 176 -9.89 20.19 9.27
CA VAL A 176 -10.96 19.21 9.53
C VAL A 176 -12.31 19.84 9.23
N GLY A 177 -13.19 19.14 8.52
CA GLY A 177 -14.48 19.61 8.04
C GLY A 177 -14.42 20.31 6.68
N GLU A 178 -13.24 20.59 6.14
CA GLU A 178 -13.08 21.13 4.80
C GLU A 178 -13.47 20.08 3.75
N ILE A 179 -14.05 20.56 2.63
CA ILE A 179 -14.32 19.72 1.47
C ILE A 179 -13.22 19.96 0.44
N ILE A 180 -12.53 18.90 0.07
CA ILE A 180 -11.48 18.92 -0.94
C ILE A 180 -11.86 18.07 -2.14
N ASN A 181 -11.34 18.43 -3.30
CA ASN A 181 -11.41 17.59 -4.49
C ASN A 181 -10.05 17.02 -4.81
N ILE A 182 -10.00 15.74 -5.08
CA ILE A 182 -8.78 15.02 -5.42
C ILE A 182 -8.95 14.28 -6.74
N SER A 183 -7.89 14.24 -7.51
CA SER A 183 -7.79 13.43 -8.72
C SER A 183 -6.92 12.21 -8.46
N LEU A 184 -7.25 11.11 -9.11
CA LEU A 184 -6.55 9.86 -9.04
C LEU A 184 -5.61 9.72 -10.24
N ASP A 185 -4.37 9.30 -9.99
CA ASP A 185 -3.50 8.88 -11.09
C ASP A 185 -4.02 7.56 -11.67
N VAL A 186 -4.62 7.67 -12.84
CA VAL A 186 -5.25 6.52 -13.51
C VAL A 186 -4.27 5.42 -13.91
N ASP A 187 -2.98 5.71 -14.00
CA ASP A 187 -1.95 4.71 -14.33
C ASP A 187 -1.48 3.92 -13.12
N ALA A 188 -1.73 4.44 -11.91
CA ALA A 188 -1.39 3.81 -10.63
C ALA A 188 -2.52 2.94 -10.04
N VAL A 189 -3.68 2.82 -10.72
CA VAL A 189 -4.81 2.06 -10.18
C VAL A 189 -4.64 0.54 -10.31
N HIS A 190 -5.16 -0.17 -9.33
CA HIS A 190 -5.26 -1.63 -9.31
C HIS A 190 -6.72 -2.05 -9.33
N ILE A 191 -7.05 -3.01 -10.16
CA ILE A 191 -8.39 -3.59 -10.24
C ILE A 191 -8.36 -4.99 -9.67
N PHE A 192 -9.20 -5.24 -8.70
CA PHE A 192 -9.34 -6.56 -8.07
C PHE A 192 -10.74 -7.11 -8.32
N ASP A 193 -10.81 -8.40 -8.59
CA ASP A 193 -12.08 -9.12 -8.64
C ASP A 193 -12.75 -9.09 -7.25
N GLU A 194 -14.01 -8.69 -7.21
CA GLU A 194 -14.73 -8.50 -5.93
C GLU A 194 -14.84 -9.80 -5.12
N LYS A 195 -14.99 -10.95 -5.79
CA LYS A 195 -15.24 -12.24 -5.12
C LYS A 195 -13.96 -12.92 -4.67
N THR A 196 -12.95 -12.92 -5.53
CA THR A 196 -11.69 -13.65 -5.30
C THR A 196 -10.61 -12.77 -4.69
N GLY A 197 -10.75 -11.45 -4.76
CA GLY A 197 -9.74 -10.48 -4.38
C GLY A 197 -8.49 -10.49 -5.27
N LYS A 198 -8.46 -11.28 -6.35
CA LYS A 198 -7.31 -11.34 -7.25
C LYS A 198 -7.25 -10.12 -8.15
N ARG A 199 -6.03 -9.67 -8.46
CA ARG A 199 -5.78 -8.56 -9.38
C ARG A 199 -6.11 -8.96 -10.81
N LEU A 200 -6.73 -8.03 -11.56
CA LEU A 200 -7.19 -8.21 -12.95
C LEU A 200 -6.35 -7.45 -13.99
N ASN A 201 -5.64 -6.37 -13.59
CA ASN A 201 -4.86 -5.49 -14.49
C ASN A 201 -3.36 -5.56 -14.28
#